data_459b76786340a09da48e253439705e7a
#
_entry.id   459b76786340a09da48e253439705e7a
#
_cell.length_a   1.000
_cell.length_b   1.000
_cell.length_c   1.000
_cell.angle_alpha   90.00
_cell.angle_beta   90.00
_cell.angle_gamma   90.00
#
_symmetry.space_group_name_H-M   'P 1'
#
loop_
_entity.id
_entity.type
_entity.pdbx_description
1 polymer ?
#
loop_
_entity_poly.entity_id
_entity_poly.type
_entity_poly.pdbx_seq_one_letter_code
_entity_poly.pdbx_strand_id
1 'polypeptide(L)'
;MRAIVFDRFGGPEVLTVVTDAPEPEPASEEVLVQVSHVGLNPLDHKIRDGSSRLASQLELPAGTGREMAGTVIRGGADLDDAELGSRGLAPGTRVFGMRPPGDLRGTAAEVIAIAADALSPVPTEVMHEELPRWAGLALVGLTAISAVDDAAKVSGGDTVLVHGGTGGVGQLLIPMALEAGASQVWATGRAANAQRIRELGATPIAYDEEDWEEEIDRATAGRGVDVVLDTHYHSTFLPSLDHIAPGGRVVPLPTLADLTPATERGITAVIPEITVTRERLDRLVIGLREGHYPLEVSQVLPLEQISRAHELLEGGHTRGKIVLDLDA
;
A
#
# COMPACT_ATOMS: atom_id res chain seq x y z
N MET A 1 -10.06 -6.95 24.70
CA MET A 1 -9.77 -5.75 23.88
C MET A 1 -10.72 -5.64 22.71
N ARG A 2 -10.89 -4.43 22.13
CA ARG A 2 -11.66 -4.25 20.89
C ARG A 2 -10.84 -4.79 19.69
N ALA A 3 -11.52 -5.46 18.77
CA ALA A 3 -10.96 -5.92 17.52
C ALA A 3 -12.04 -6.04 16.44
N ILE A 4 -11.66 -5.99 15.19
CA ILE A 4 -12.56 -6.30 14.07
C ILE A 4 -12.32 -7.73 13.63
N VAL A 5 -13.42 -8.49 13.55
CA VAL A 5 -13.41 -9.88 13.09
C VAL A 5 -14.53 -10.13 12.09
N PHE A 6 -14.34 -11.16 11.25
CA PHE A 6 -15.40 -11.74 10.41
C PHE A 6 -15.35 -13.26 10.50
N ASP A 7 -16.52 -13.90 10.54
CA ASP A 7 -16.70 -15.35 10.74
C ASP A 7 -17.06 -16.10 9.44
N ARG A 8 -17.30 -15.36 8.36
CA ARG A 8 -17.58 -15.87 7.02
C ARG A 8 -17.12 -14.85 5.96
N PHE A 9 -16.85 -15.32 4.77
CA PHE A 9 -16.63 -14.42 3.62
C PHE A 9 -17.95 -13.77 3.21
N GLY A 10 -17.89 -12.52 2.73
CA GLY A 10 -19.08 -11.79 2.31
C GLY A 10 -18.83 -10.30 2.07
N GLY A 11 -19.88 -9.51 2.03
CA GLY A 11 -19.83 -8.05 1.92
C GLY A 11 -19.38 -7.35 3.22
N PRO A 12 -19.34 -6.02 3.24
CA PRO A 12 -18.91 -5.25 4.42
C PRO A 12 -19.68 -5.57 5.72
N GLU A 13 -20.89 -6.08 5.61
CA GLU A 13 -21.77 -6.44 6.72
C GLU A 13 -21.27 -7.62 7.57
N VAL A 14 -20.29 -8.39 7.07
CA VAL A 14 -19.71 -9.51 7.85
C VAL A 14 -18.70 -9.03 8.90
N LEU A 15 -18.23 -7.78 8.79
CA LEU A 15 -17.27 -7.20 9.73
C LEU A 15 -17.97 -6.82 11.03
N THR A 16 -17.44 -7.32 12.14
CA THR A 16 -18.00 -7.09 13.48
C THR A 16 -16.92 -6.55 14.40
N VAL A 17 -17.24 -5.50 15.15
CA VAL A 17 -16.42 -5.04 16.26
C VAL A 17 -16.74 -5.89 17.48
N VAL A 18 -15.77 -6.65 17.97
CA VAL A 18 -15.87 -7.37 19.25
C VAL A 18 -15.13 -6.59 20.33
N THR A 19 -15.56 -6.74 21.60
CA THR A 19 -14.96 -6.01 22.74
C THR A 19 -14.20 -6.92 23.70
N ASP A 20 -14.30 -8.22 23.51
CA ASP A 20 -13.76 -9.28 24.35
C ASP A 20 -12.69 -10.15 23.65
N ALA A 21 -12.14 -9.68 22.54
CA ALA A 21 -11.02 -10.36 21.89
C ALA A 21 -9.86 -10.55 22.89
N PRO A 22 -9.24 -11.74 22.94
CA PRO A 22 -8.08 -11.95 23.79
C PRO A 22 -6.90 -11.09 23.34
N GLU A 23 -6.13 -10.59 24.29
CA GLU A 23 -4.87 -9.93 24.00
C GLU A 23 -3.85 -10.97 23.50
N PRO A 24 -3.14 -10.71 22.40
CA PRO A 24 -2.16 -11.67 21.87
C PRO A 24 -0.90 -11.69 22.73
N GLU A 25 -0.30 -12.88 22.89
CA GLU A 25 1.06 -13.00 23.41
C GLU A 25 2.04 -12.93 22.23
N PRO A 26 3.08 -12.08 22.28
CA PRO A 26 4.08 -11.98 21.22
C PRO A 26 4.95 -13.25 21.19
N ALA A 27 5.20 -13.79 19.99
CA ALA A 27 6.23 -14.80 19.79
C ALA A 27 7.62 -14.22 20.13
N SER A 28 8.65 -15.06 20.16
CA SER A 28 9.98 -14.66 20.68
C SER A 28 10.56 -13.43 19.98
N GLU A 29 10.37 -13.29 18.67
CA GLU A 29 10.87 -12.18 17.85
C GLU A 29 9.78 -11.17 17.48
N GLU A 30 8.62 -11.21 18.12
CA GLU A 30 7.54 -10.27 17.92
C GLU A 30 7.53 -9.17 18.98
N VAL A 31 6.93 -8.07 18.62
CA VAL A 31 6.68 -6.91 19.47
C VAL A 31 5.17 -6.79 19.70
N LEU A 32 4.76 -6.57 20.93
CA LEU A 32 3.40 -6.21 21.28
C LEU A 32 3.22 -4.70 21.09
N VAL A 33 2.23 -4.32 20.29
CA VAL A 33 1.98 -2.91 19.93
C VAL A 33 0.55 -2.53 20.28
N GLN A 34 0.40 -1.42 21.02
CA GLN A 34 -0.87 -0.70 21.15
C GLN A 34 -1.13 0.05 19.85
N VAL A 35 -2.12 -0.38 19.08
CA VAL A 35 -2.46 0.23 17.80
C VAL A 35 -3.32 1.47 18.01
N SER A 36 -2.96 2.57 17.39
CA SER A 36 -3.77 3.80 17.35
C SER A 36 -4.50 3.97 16.01
N HIS A 37 -3.86 3.61 14.91
CA HIS A 37 -4.42 3.79 13.56
C HIS A 37 -4.13 2.57 12.68
N VAL A 38 -5.07 2.25 11.78
CA VAL A 38 -4.95 1.15 10.80
C VAL A 38 -5.17 1.69 9.39
N GLY A 39 -4.18 1.51 8.52
CA GLY A 39 -4.32 1.81 7.09
C GLY A 39 -5.09 0.71 6.38
N LEU A 40 -6.08 1.09 5.58
CA LEU A 40 -6.88 0.15 4.80
C LEU A 40 -6.45 0.14 3.33
N ASN A 41 -6.62 -1.04 2.72
CA ASN A 41 -6.18 -1.32 1.35
C ASN A 41 -7.21 -2.15 0.58
N PRO A 42 -7.24 -2.09 -0.76
CA PRO A 42 -8.10 -2.96 -1.56
C PRO A 42 -7.91 -4.46 -1.28
N LEU A 43 -6.74 -4.84 -0.78
CA LEU A 43 -6.47 -6.23 -0.37
C LEU A 43 -7.36 -6.67 0.80
N ASP A 44 -7.67 -5.76 1.74
CA ASP A 44 -8.47 -6.08 2.94
C ASP A 44 -9.89 -6.52 2.57
N HIS A 45 -10.56 -5.79 1.64
CA HIS A 45 -11.88 -6.21 1.21
C HIS A 45 -11.84 -7.49 0.35
N LYS A 46 -10.79 -7.70 -0.46
CA LYS A 46 -10.63 -8.93 -1.27
C LYS A 46 -10.35 -10.17 -0.41
N ILE A 47 -9.69 -10.01 0.73
CA ILE A 47 -9.54 -11.07 1.73
C ILE A 47 -10.88 -11.36 2.37
N ARG A 48 -11.59 -10.31 2.82
CA ARG A 48 -12.89 -10.44 3.48
C ARG A 48 -13.96 -11.07 2.60
N ASP A 49 -14.02 -10.73 1.30
CA ASP A 49 -15.02 -11.27 0.38
C ASP A 49 -14.64 -12.64 -0.22
N GLY A 50 -13.43 -13.11 0.03
CA GLY A 50 -12.94 -14.40 -0.45
C GLY A 50 -12.33 -14.36 -1.85
N SER A 51 -12.26 -13.21 -2.53
CA SER A 51 -11.74 -13.10 -3.90
C SER A 51 -10.20 -13.10 -3.97
N SER A 52 -9.50 -12.88 -2.84
CA SER A 52 -8.05 -12.98 -2.76
C SER A 52 -7.60 -14.44 -2.64
N ARG A 53 -6.46 -14.80 -3.27
CA ARG A 53 -5.79 -16.10 -3.02
C ARG A 53 -5.46 -16.32 -1.54
N LEU A 54 -5.23 -15.25 -0.78
CA LEU A 54 -4.94 -15.32 0.65
C LEU A 54 -6.14 -15.81 1.46
N ALA A 55 -7.37 -15.59 0.98
CA ALA A 55 -8.58 -16.02 1.66
C ALA A 55 -8.62 -17.53 1.91
N SER A 56 -8.09 -18.34 0.99
CA SER A 56 -8.05 -19.80 1.15
C SER A 56 -7.09 -20.29 2.25
N GLN A 57 -6.26 -19.40 2.78
CA GLN A 57 -5.30 -19.70 3.85
C GLN A 57 -5.78 -19.22 5.23
N LEU A 58 -6.94 -18.55 5.28
CA LEU A 58 -7.49 -18.03 6.53
C LEU A 58 -8.27 -19.10 7.29
N GLU A 59 -8.07 -19.11 8.60
CA GLU A 59 -8.96 -19.77 9.56
C GLU A 59 -9.95 -18.72 10.10
N LEU A 60 -11.24 -19.03 10.00
CA LEU A 60 -12.30 -18.15 10.49
C LEU A 60 -12.69 -18.53 11.93
N PRO A 61 -13.02 -17.58 12.82
CA PRO A 61 -13.08 -16.14 12.56
C PRO A 61 -11.69 -15.51 12.39
N ALA A 62 -11.59 -14.54 11.47
CA ALA A 62 -10.34 -13.86 11.12
C ALA A 62 -10.40 -12.36 11.38
N GLY A 63 -9.26 -11.74 11.66
CA GLY A 63 -9.10 -10.29 11.72
C GLY A 63 -8.93 -9.65 10.35
N THR A 64 -9.01 -8.32 10.26
CA THR A 64 -8.77 -7.53 9.06
C THR A 64 -7.69 -6.48 9.28
N GLY A 65 -7.26 -5.79 8.21
CA GLY A 65 -6.18 -4.82 8.22
C GLY A 65 -4.80 -5.46 8.02
N ARG A 66 -3.91 -4.73 7.33
CA ARG A 66 -2.57 -5.23 6.99
C ARG A 66 -1.45 -4.35 7.52
N GLU A 67 -1.70 -3.07 7.74
CA GLU A 67 -0.71 -2.08 8.17
C GLU A 67 -1.28 -1.22 9.31
N MET A 68 -0.41 -0.60 10.09
CA MET A 68 -0.82 0.19 11.24
C MET A 68 0.23 1.22 11.67
N ALA A 69 -0.18 2.14 12.54
CA ALA A 69 0.68 2.89 13.45
C ALA A 69 0.21 2.67 14.89
N GLY A 70 1.16 2.69 15.82
CA GLY A 70 0.88 2.43 17.24
C GLY A 70 2.08 2.69 18.14
N THR A 71 2.03 2.21 19.37
CA THR A 71 3.07 2.37 20.37
C THR A 71 3.53 1.01 20.90
N VAL A 72 4.84 0.79 20.96
CA VAL A 72 5.43 -0.44 21.49
C VAL A 72 5.09 -0.59 22.98
N ILE A 73 4.59 -1.76 23.35
CA ILE A 73 4.32 -2.13 24.74
C ILE A 73 5.52 -2.91 25.31
N ARG A 74 5.88 -4.03 24.68
CA ARG A 74 6.97 -4.92 25.08
C ARG A 74 7.37 -5.87 23.95
N GLY A 75 8.51 -6.50 24.07
CA GLY A 75 8.95 -7.59 23.20
C GLY A 75 8.49 -8.97 23.64
N GLY A 76 8.68 -9.95 22.78
CA GLY A 76 8.65 -11.37 23.08
C GLY A 76 9.95 -11.84 23.78
N ALA A 77 10.09 -13.14 23.96
CA ALA A 77 11.14 -13.69 24.82
C ALA A 77 12.58 -13.38 24.39
N ASP A 78 12.83 -13.21 23.07
CA ASP A 78 14.15 -12.92 22.52
C ASP A 78 14.42 -11.40 22.34
N LEU A 79 13.45 -10.56 22.72
CA LEU A 79 13.48 -9.10 22.55
C LEU A 79 13.31 -8.41 23.91
N ASP A 80 14.35 -8.41 24.75
CA ASP A 80 14.35 -7.61 25.96
C ASP A 80 14.42 -6.11 25.67
N ASP A 81 14.30 -5.27 26.71
CA ASP A 81 14.31 -3.81 26.57
C ASP A 81 15.61 -3.28 25.96
N ALA A 82 16.75 -3.94 26.19
CA ALA A 82 18.02 -3.55 25.62
C ALA A 82 18.08 -3.84 24.12
N GLU A 83 17.64 -5.03 23.71
CA GLU A 83 17.53 -5.41 22.30
C GLU A 83 16.52 -4.52 21.55
N LEU A 84 15.35 -4.29 22.12
CA LEU A 84 14.37 -3.35 21.57
C LEU A 84 14.93 -1.92 21.45
N GLY A 85 15.67 -1.47 22.48
CA GLY A 85 16.32 -0.16 22.46
C GLY A 85 17.35 -0.04 21.33
N SER A 86 18.14 -1.10 21.09
CA SER A 86 19.13 -1.12 20.00
C SER A 86 18.49 -1.02 18.60
N ARG A 87 17.27 -1.50 18.46
CA ARG A 87 16.46 -1.41 17.23
C ARG A 87 15.63 -0.14 17.13
N GLY A 88 15.67 0.73 18.15
CA GLY A 88 14.81 1.91 18.24
C GLY A 88 13.35 1.58 18.50
N LEU A 89 13.06 0.41 19.08
CA LEU A 89 11.72 -0.12 19.39
C LEU A 89 11.47 -0.22 20.88
N ALA A 90 12.14 0.60 21.72
CA ALA A 90 11.96 0.61 23.16
C ALA A 90 10.47 0.79 23.53
N PRO A 91 10.00 0.22 24.66
CA PRO A 91 8.64 0.46 25.15
C PRO A 91 8.31 1.95 25.19
N GLY A 92 7.14 2.33 24.70
CA GLY A 92 6.70 3.72 24.52
C GLY A 92 7.10 4.37 23.19
N THR A 93 7.92 3.73 22.36
CA THR A 93 8.23 4.22 21.01
C THR A 93 7.03 4.12 20.08
N ARG A 94 6.69 5.21 19.40
CA ARG A 94 5.70 5.16 18.31
C ARG A 94 6.32 4.49 17.08
N VAL A 95 5.57 3.59 16.48
CA VAL A 95 6.01 2.78 15.34
C VAL A 95 4.94 2.74 14.26
N PHE A 96 5.34 2.47 13.04
CA PHE A 96 4.46 2.05 11.95
C PHE A 96 5.03 0.80 11.29
N GLY A 97 4.19 0.08 10.58
CA GLY A 97 4.62 -1.11 9.85
C GLY A 97 3.45 -1.86 9.26
N MET A 98 3.76 -3.02 8.71
CA MET A 98 2.74 -3.91 8.15
C MET A 98 3.07 -5.37 8.45
N ARG A 99 2.03 -6.20 8.50
CA ARG A 99 2.23 -7.65 8.57
C ARG A 99 2.93 -8.15 7.30
N PRO A 100 3.98 -8.98 7.43
CA PRO A 100 4.57 -9.66 6.28
C PRO A 100 3.51 -10.40 5.45
N PRO A 101 3.72 -10.61 4.14
CA PRO A 101 2.70 -11.21 3.26
C PRO A 101 2.12 -12.55 3.73
N GLY A 102 2.90 -13.37 4.41
CA GLY A 102 2.47 -14.67 4.96
C GLY A 102 1.75 -14.60 6.32
N ASP A 103 1.78 -13.45 7.01
CA ASP A 103 1.07 -13.27 8.28
C ASP A 103 -0.32 -12.70 8.01
N LEU A 104 -1.35 -13.53 8.14
CA LEU A 104 -2.74 -13.17 7.83
C LEU A 104 -3.54 -12.71 9.06
N ARG A 105 -2.92 -12.61 10.24
CA ARG A 105 -3.53 -12.00 11.42
C ARG A 105 -3.83 -10.53 11.14
N GLY A 106 -4.99 -10.03 11.49
CA GLY A 106 -5.36 -8.63 11.25
C GLY A 106 -4.52 -7.62 12.04
N THR A 107 -4.56 -6.35 11.63
CA THR A 107 -4.01 -5.21 12.40
C THR A 107 -5.10 -4.34 13.02
N ALA A 108 -6.39 -4.57 12.66
CA ALA A 108 -7.52 -3.79 13.17
C ALA A 108 -7.97 -4.33 14.55
N ALA A 109 -7.10 -4.15 15.56
CA ALA A 109 -7.32 -4.51 16.96
C ALA A 109 -6.53 -3.53 17.84
N GLU A 110 -7.00 -3.30 19.09
CA GLU A 110 -6.32 -2.39 20.03
C GLU A 110 -4.88 -2.81 20.34
N VAL A 111 -4.62 -4.11 20.38
CA VAL A 111 -3.28 -4.65 20.64
C VAL A 111 -2.99 -5.77 19.64
N ILE A 112 -1.80 -5.73 19.04
CA ILE A 112 -1.33 -6.77 18.13
C ILE A 112 0.08 -7.23 18.50
N ALA A 113 0.40 -8.49 18.19
CA ALA A 113 1.76 -8.99 18.14
C ALA A 113 2.23 -9.01 16.67
N ILE A 114 3.40 -8.45 16.37
CA ILE A 114 3.94 -8.29 15.02
C ILE A 114 5.46 -8.44 15.03
N ALA A 115 6.05 -9.02 13.99
CA ALA A 115 7.50 -9.18 13.87
C ALA A 115 8.23 -7.84 14.01
N ALA A 116 9.30 -7.81 14.83
CA ALA A 116 10.06 -6.59 15.08
C ALA A 116 10.65 -5.98 13.80
N ASP A 117 11.09 -6.81 12.85
CA ASP A 117 11.66 -6.36 11.57
C ASP A 117 10.60 -5.80 10.59
N ALA A 118 9.33 -5.98 10.92
CA ALA A 118 8.19 -5.41 10.17
C ALA A 118 7.77 -4.02 10.67
N LEU A 119 8.54 -3.44 11.60
CA LEU A 119 8.29 -2.14 12.23
C LEU A 119 9.45 -1.17 11.98
N SER A 120 9.11 0.13 11.86
CA SER A 120 10.06 1.23 11.95
C SER A 120 9.52 2.31 12.90
N PRO A 121 10.40 3.00 13.65
CA PRO A 121 10.00 4.11 14.50
C PRO A 121 9.41 5.26 13.68
N VAL A 122 8.35 5.85 14.19
CA VAL A 122 7.87 7.16 13.76
C VAL A 122 8.77 8.22 14.43
N PRO A 123 9.27 9.22 13.68
CA PRO A 123 10.07 10.29 14.25
C PRO A 123 9.37 10.97 15.43
N THR A 124 10.13 11.34 16.46
CA THR A 124 9.59 11.85 17.73
C THR A 124 8.89 13.21 17.58
N GLU A 125 9.30 13.99 16.58
CA GLU A 125 8.72 15.29 16.23
C GLU A 125 7.34 15.22 15.56
N VAL A 126 6.94 14.04 15.06
CA VAL A 126 5.63 13.85 14.41
C VAL A 126 4.52 14.04 15.42
N MET A 127 3.55 14.87 15.08
CA MET A 127 2.40 15.14 15.96
C MET A 127 1.38 13.99 15.86
N HIS A 128 0.49 13.87 16.86
CA HIS A 128 -0.51 12.78 16.88
C HIS A 128 -1.45 12.82 15.67
N GLU A 129 -1.88 14.00 15.28
CA GLU A 129 -2.75 14.24 14.11
C GLU A 129 -2.12 13.85 12.76
N GLU A 130 -0.82 13.61 12.72
CA GLU A 130 -0.11 13.14 11.52
C GLU A 130 0.00 11.62 11.46
N LEU A 131 -0.27 10.90 12.57
CA LEU A 131 -0.17 9.44 12.63
C LEU A 131 -1.00 8.69 11.57
N PRO A 132 -2.17 9.19 11.11
CA PRO A 132 -2.88 8.55 10.01
C PRO A 132 -2.04 8.35 8.75
N ARG A 133 -1.14 9.28 8.41
CA ARG A 133 -0.22 9.12 7.26
C ARG A 133 0.74 7.96 7.47
N TRP A 134 1.27 7.81 8.67
CA TRP A 134 2.19 6.72 9.01
C TRP A 134 1.50 5.37 9.00
N ALA A 135 0.26 5.31 9.51
CA ALA A 135 -0.55 4.09 9.49
C ALA A 135 -0.88 3.60 8.07
N GLY A 136 -1.00 4.52 7.11
CA GLY A 136 -1.31 4.19 5.72
C GLY A 136 -0.09 4.07 4.80
N LEU A 137 1.15 4.12 5.32
CA LEU A 137 2.36 4.24 4.52
C LEU A 137 3.02 2.90 4.16
N ALA A 138 3.04 1.96 5.10
CA ALA A 138 3.89 0.77 4.98
C ALA A 138 3.55 -0.08 3.76
N LEU A 139 2.29 -0.47 3.58
CA LEU A 139 1.89 -1.36 2.50
C LEU A 139 2.04 -0.69 1.12
N VAL A 140 1.53 0.53 0.98
CA VAL A 140 1.60 1.24 -0.30
C VAL A 140 3.02 1.63 -0.67
N GLY A 141 3.84 2.00 0.33
CA GLY A 141 5.25 2.35 0.13
C GLY A 141 6.10 1.14 -0.26
N LEU A 142 5.96 0.03 0.47
CA LEU A 142 6.68 -1.21 0.13
C LEU A 142 6.23 -1.79 -1.22
N THR A 143 4.94 -1.66 -1.57
CA THR A 143 4.44 -2.02 -2.90
C THR A 143 5.08 -1.14 -3.98
N ALA A 144 5.19 0.17 -3.76
CA ALA A 144 5.80 1.08 -4.72
C ALA A 144 7.30 0.80 -4.89
N ILE A 145 8.05 0.58 -3.79
CA ILE A 145 9.46 0.16 -3.84
C ILE A 145 9.61 -1.13 -4.65
N SER A 146 8.82 -2.17 -4.32
CA SER A 146 8.91 -3.45 -5.03
C SER A 146 8.54 -3.33 -6.52
N ALA A 147 7.59 -2.44 -6.86
CA ALA A 147 7.20 -2.23 -8.24
C ALA A 147 8.27 -1.48 -9.04
N VAL A 148 8.86 -0.40 -8.48
CA VAL A 148 9.83 0.46 -9.16
C VAL A 148 11.21 -0.19 -9.20
N ASP A 149 11.71 -0.65 -8.03
CA ASP A 149 13.11 -1.08 -7.90
C ASP A 149 13.30 -2.55 -8.31
N ASP A 150 12.39 -3.45 -7.88
CA ASP A 150 12.59 -4.89 -8.05
C ASP A 150 11.96 -5.42 -9.35
N ALA A 151 10.68 -5.08 -9.61
CA ALA A 151 9.92 -5.61 -10.74
C ALA A 151 10.18 -4.84 -12.03
N ALA A 152 9.93 -3.52 -12.03
CA ALA A 152 10.16 -2.69 -13.19
C ALA A 152 11.65 -2.37 -13.40
N LYS A 153 12.43 -2.26 -12.32
CA LYS A 153 13.83 -1.82 -12.35
C LYS A 153 13.97 -0.52 -13.14
N VAL A 154 13.16 0.46 -12.78
CA VAL A 154 13.17 1.79 -13.43
C VAL A 154 14.57 2.37 -13.34
N SER A 155 15.04 2.93 -14.43
CA SER A 155 16.41 3.41 -14.56
C SER A 155 16.49 4.71 -15.36
N GLY A 156 17.69 5.30 -15.40
CA GLY A 156 17.91 6.57 -16.07
C GLY A 156 17.49 6.58 -17.53
N GLY A 157 16.60 7.52 -17.89
CA GLY A 157 16.09 7.70 -19.23
C GLY A 157 14.77 6.99 -19.53
N ASP A 158 14.31 6.06 -18.69
CA ASP A 158 13.01 5.39 -18.90
C ASP A 158 11.86 6.41 -18.95
N THR A 159 10.91 6.15 -19.83
CA THR A 159 9.61 6.80 -19.86
C THR A 159 8.58 5.90 -19.17
N VAL A 160 7.78 6.45 -18.23
CA VAL A 160 6.91 5.67 -17.35
C VAL A 160 5.45 6.13 -17.47
N LEU A 161 4.53 5.19 -17.61
CA LEU A 161 3.10 5.41 -17.45
C LEU A 161 2.62 4.77 -16.13
N VAL A 162 1.96 5.56 -15.29
CA VAL A 162 1.35 5.10 -14.04
C VAL A 162 -0.16 5.14 -14.16
N HIS A 163 -0.84 4.01 -14.15
CA HIS A 163 -2.29 3.98 -14.06
C HIS A 163 -2.75 4.15 -12.61
N GLY A 164 -3.69 5.09 -12.39
CA GLY A 164 -4.22 5.39 -11.07
C GLY A 164 -3.27 6.25 -10.21
N GLY A 165 -2.69 7.30 -10.79
CA GLY A 165 -1.63 8.14 -10.18
C GLY A 165 -1.97 8.80 -8.84
N THR A 166 -3.25 8.97 -8.48
CA THR A 166 -3.67 9.58 -7.21
C THR A 166 -4.22 8.58 -6.18
N GLY A 167 -4.19 7.28 -6.51
CA GLY A 167 -4.49 6.22 -5.55
C GLY A 167 -3.40 6.05 -4.49
N GLY A 168 -3.64 5.19 -3.52
CA GLY A 168 -2.70 4.95 -2.40
C GLY A 168 -1.28 4.62 -2.87
N VAL A 169 -1.12 3.67 -3.81
CA VAL A 169 0.20 3.31 -4.36
C VAL A 169 0.66 4.31 -5.42
N GLY A 170 -0.24 4.75 -6.32
CA GLY A 170 0.10 5.60 -7.46
C GLY A 170 0.82 6.89 -7.07
N GLN A 171 0.39 7.52 -5.97
CA GLN A 171 1.02 8.76 -5.48
C GLN A 171 2.45 8.57 -4.96
N LEU A 172 2.88 7.34 -4.72
CA LEU A 172 4.26 7.01 -4.36
C LEU A 172 5.05 6.46 -5.56
N LEU A 173 4.40 5.77 -6.51
CA LEU A 173 5.04 5.30 -7.73
C LEU A 173 5.63 6.46 -8.55
N ILE A 174 4.91 7.58 -8.66
CA ILE A 174 5.35 8.75 -9.43
C ILE A 174 6.69 9.30 -8.92
N PRO A 175 6.80 9.76 -7.66
CA PRO A 175 8.05 10.31 -7.18
C PRO A 175 9.18 9.27 -7.11
N MET A 176 8.87 7.99 -6.79
CA MET A 176 9.89 6.94 -6.78
C MET A 176 10.42 6.61 -8.18
N ALA A 177 9.57 6.63 -9.22
CA ALA A 177 10.03 6.47 -10.60
C ALA A 177 10.93 7.63 -11.04
N LEU A 178 10.62 8.87 -10.65
CA LEU A 178 11.47 10.04 -10.91
C LEU A 178 12.80 9.94 -10.14
N GLU A 179 12.78 9.53 -8.86
CA GLU A 179 13.98 9.29 -8.06
C GLU A 179 14.87 8.22 -8.68
N ALA A 180 14.29 7.16 -9.27
CA ALA A 180 15.01 6.11 -10.00
C ALA A 180 15.58 6.58 -11.35
N GLY A 181 15.29 7.81 -11.78
CA GLY A 181 15.84 8.44 -12.97
C GLY A 181 14.94 8.40 -14.20
N ALA A 182 13.64 8.11 -14.06
CA ALA A 182 12.71 8.24 -15.18
C ALA A 182 12.80 9.64 -15.80
N SER A 183 12.94 9.68 -17.13
CA SER A 183 13.05 10.95 -17.87
C SER A 183 11.71 11.67 -18.02
N GLN A 184 10.63 10.91 -18.01
CA GLN A 184 9.25 11.38 -18.08
C GLN A 184 8.31 10.40 -17.39
N VAL A 185 7.36 10.93 -16.63
CA VAL A 185 6.27 10.15 -16.04
C VAL A 185 4.94 10.75 -16.46
N TRP A 186 4.07 9.93 -17.04
CA TRP A 186 2.65 10.24 -17.22
C TRP A 186 1.85 9.47 -16.19
N ALA A 187 0.74 10.03 -15.74
CA ALA A 187 -0.13 9.33 -14.81
C ALA A 187 -1.61 9.55 -15.13
N THR A 188 -2.37 8.45 -15.21
CA THR A 188 -3.81 8.54 -15.40
C THR A 188 -4.52 8.87 -14.09
N GLY A 189 -5.53 9.71 -14.17
CA GLY A 189 -6.40 10.10 -13.08
C GLY A 189 -7.64 10.80 -13.63
N ARG A 190 -8.59 11.16 -12.76
CA ARG A 190 -9.69 12.03 -13.17
C ARG A 190 -9.20 13.48 -13.35
N ALA A 191 -9.84 14.25 -14.21
CA ALA A 191 -9.52 15.67 -14.44
C ALA A 191 -9.45 16.48 -13.13
N ALA A 192 -10.36 16.22 -12.20
CA ALA A 192 -10.37 16.83 -10.87
C ALA A 192 -9.07 16.58 -10.06
N ASN A 193 -8.31 15.54 -10.40
CA ASN A 193 -7.05 15.18 -9.74
C ASN A 193 -5.80 15.60 -10.52
N ALA A 194 -5.95 16.22 -11.69
CA ALA A 194 -4.83 16.57 -12.57
C ALA A 194 -3.79 17.47 -11.88
N GLN A 195 -4.23 18.41 -11.04
CA GLN A 195 -3.33 19.27 -10.27
C GLN A 195 -2.46 18.44 -9.31
N ARG A 196 -3.05 17.46 -8.63
CA ARG A 196 -2.32 16.58 -7.71
C ARG A 196 -1.26 15.76 -8.43
N ILE A 197 -1.57 15.24 -9.62
CA ILE A 197 -0.60 14.48 -10.44
C ILE A 197 0.59 15.37 -10.82
N ARG A 198 0.36 16.65 -11.18
CA ARG A 198 1.46 17.61 -11.45
C ARG A 198 2.31 17.88 -10.22
N GLU A 199 1.69 18.02 -9.05
CA GLU A 199 2.41 18.22 -7.77
C GLU A 199 3.29 17.02 -7.42
N LEU A 200 2.92 15.81 -7.82
CA LEU A 200 3.71 14.60 -7.67
C LEU A 200 4.86 14.51 -8.69
N GLY A 201 4.89 15.37 -9.70
CA GLY A 201 5.94 15.45 -10.71
C GLY A 201 5.60 14.77 -12.05
N ALA A 202 4.37 14.28 -12.26
CA ALA A 202 3.96 13.63 -13.49
C ALA A 202 3.10 14.54 -14.38
N THR A 203 3.06 14.22 -15.68
CA THR A 203 2.09 14.79 -16.61
C THR A 203 0.75 14.05 -16.45
N PRO A 204 -0.34 14.73 -16.10
CA PRO A 204 -1.63 14.08 -15.93
C PRO A 204 -2.26 13.72 -17.28
N ILE A 205 -2.98 12.60 -17.31
CA ILE A 205 -3.89 12.19 -18.37
C ILE A 205 -5.26 11.98 -17.72
N ALA A 206 -6.22 12.80 -18.12
CA ALA A 206 -7.58 12.85 -17.53
C ALA A 206 -8.48 11.84 -18.24
N TYR A 207 -8.49 10.58 -17.83
CA TYR A 207 -9.21 9.48 -18.50
C TYR A 207 -10.74 9.66 -18.57
N ASP A 208 -11.30 10.58 -17.84
CA ASP A 208 -12.73 10.96 -17.88
C ASP A 208 -13.05 12.10 -18.87
N GLU A 209 -12.04 12.72 -19.47
CA GLU A 209 -12.19 13.80 -20.46
C GLU A 209 -11.46 13.49 -21.78
N GLU A 210 -10.44 12.63 -21.78
CA GLU A 210 -9.58 12.32 -22.91
C GLU A 210 -9.25 10.83 -23.00
N ASP A 211 -8.96 10.33 -24.20
CA ASP A 211 -8.51 8.98 -24.42
C ASP A 211 -7.01 8.88 -24.06
N TRP A 212 -6.70 8.13 -23.00
CA TRP A 212 -5.34 8.00 -22.51
C TRP A 212 -4.40 7.28 -23.51
N GLU A 213 -4.93 6.38 -24.36
CA GLU A 213 -4.19 5.68 -25.39
C GLU A 213 -3.73 6.63 -26.46
N GLU A 214 -4.63 7.48 -26.99
CA GLU A 214 -4.30 8.54 -27.95
C GLU A 214 -3.31 9.56 -27.38
N GLU A 215 -3.44 9.90 -26.08
CA GLU A 215 -2.54 10.82 -25.40
C GLU A 215 -1.09 10.26 -25.31
N ILE A 216 -0.95 8.97 -24.95
CA ILE A 216 0.36 8.31 -24.90
C ILE A 216 0.96 8.17 -26.28
N ASP A 217 0.17 7.79 -27.29
CA ASP A 217 0.64 7.71 -28.67
C ASP A 217 1.16 9.07 -29.18
N ARG A 218 0.41 10.12 -28.90
CA ARG A 218 0.83 11.48 -29.26
C ARG A 218 2.11 11.90 -28.51
N ALA A 219 2.16 11.65 -27.19
CA ALA A 219 3.29 12.06 -26.34
C ALA A 219 4.58 11.31 -26.67
N THR A 220 4.47 10.06 -27.13
CA THR A 220 5.61 9.19 -27.47
C THR A 220 5.88 9.11 -28.98
N ALA A 221 5.10 9.85 -29.81
CA ALA A 221 5.12 9.77 -31.27
C ALA A 221 4.92 8.32 -31.77
N GLY A 222 4.04 7.55 -31.11
CA GLY A 222 3.73 6.15 -31.44
C GLY A 222 4.81 5.14 -31.02
N ARG A 223 5.86 5.56 -30.30
CA ARG A 223 6.91 4.65 -29.82
C ARG A 223 6.43 3.79 -28.63
N GLY A 224 5.53 4.31 -27.83
CA GLY A 224 5.14 3.75 -26.54
C GLY A 224 6.12 4.12 -25.41
N VAL A 225 5.78 3.69 -24.19
CA VAL A 225 6.55 3.93 -22.97
C VAL A 225 7.46 2.74 -22.62
N ASP A 226 8.55 3.00 -21.91
CA ASP A 226 9.49 1.93 -21.51
C ASP A 226 8.93 1.10 -20.35
N VAL A 227 8.09 1.71 -19.48
CA VAL A 227 7.52 1.07 -18.30
C VAL A 227 6.05 1.45 -18.12
N VAL A 228 5.21 0.46 -17.85
CA VAL A 228 3.85 0.66 -17.33
C VAL A 228 3.77 0.13 -15.92
N LEU A 229 3.36 0.97 -14.95
CA LEU A 229 3.05 0.62 -13.57
C LEU A 229 1.53 0.68 -13.40
N ASP A 230 0.88 -0.48 -13.32
CA ASP A 230 -0.57 -0.55 -13.40
C ASP A 230 -1.21 -0.93 -12.06
N THR A 231 -1.78 0.06 -11.36
CA THR A 231 -2.47 -0.16 -10.08
C THR A 231 -3.91 -0.66 -10.25
N HIS A 232 -4.46 -0.63 -11.47
CA HIS A 232 -5.87 -0.93 -11.75
C HIS A 232 -6.08 -2.30 -12.41
N TYR A 233 -5.33 -2.62 -13.48
CA TYR A 233 -5.33 -3.87 -14.24
C TYR A 233 -6.57 -4.11 -15.13
N HIS A 234 -7.78 -4.10 -14.58
CA HIS A 234 -8.97 -4.64 -15.26
C HIS A 234 -9.29 -4.02 -16.63
N SER A 235 -9.20 -2.70 -16.75
CA SER A 235 -9.46 -1.98 -18.01
C SER A 235 -8.20 -1.34 -18.61
N THR A 236 -7.06 -1.46 -17.96
CA THR A 236 -5.83 -0.78 -18.34
C THR A 236 -4.75 -1.72 -18.86
N PHE A 237 -4.67 -2.94 -18.34
CA PHE A 237 -3.57 -3.86 -18.64
C PHE A 237 -3.50 -4.25 -20.12
N LEU A 238 -4.60 -4.77 -20.69
CA LEU A 238 -4.60 -5.21 -22.08
C LEU A 238 -4.34 -4.07 -23.08
N PRO A 239 -5.02 -2.91 -22.99
CA PRO A 239 -4.73 -1.78 -23.85
C PRO A 239 -3.28 -1.29 -23.70
N SER A 240 -2.73 -1.25 -22.48
CA SER A 240 -1.36 -0.79 -22.24
C SER A 240 -0.31 -1.58 -23.03
N LEU A 241 -0.57 -2.86 -23.35
CA LEU A 241 0.39 -3.68 -24.10
C LEU A 241 0.66 -3.17 -25.51
N ASP A 242 -0.27 -2.42 -26.11
CA ASP A 242 -0.11 -1.82 -27.43
C ASP A 242 0.72 -0.51 -27.39
N HIS A 243 0.92 0.05 -26.20
CA HIS A 243 1.64 1.32 -25.96
C HIS A 243 2.97 1.12 -25.21
N ILE A 244 3.53 -0.09 -25.22
CA ILE A 244 4.84 -0.41 -24.64
C ILE A 244 5.89 -0.38 -25.73
N ALA A 245 6.96 0.38 -25.50
CA ALA A 245 8.09 0.48 -26.41
C ALA A 245 8.81 -0.88 -26.60
N PRO A 246 9.49 -1.13 -27.72
CA PRO A 246 10.30 -2.33 -27.89
C PRO A 246 11.29 -2.53 -26.74
N GLY A 247 11.24 -3.69 -26.08
CA GLY A 247 12.04 -3.99 -24.87
C GLY A 247 11.51 -3.41 -23.56
N GLY A 248 10.37 -2.75 -23.60
CA GLY A 248 9.68 -2.22 -22.42
C GLY A 248 9.01 -3.33 -21.59
N ARG A 249 8.39 -2.92 -20.49
CA ARG A 249 7.85 -3.85 -19.48
C ARG A 249 6.62 -3.29 -18.78
N VAL A 250 5.78 -4.19 -18.27
CA VAL A 250 4.57 -3.86 -17.51
C VAL A 250 4.58 -4.53 -16.14
N VAL A 251 4.19 -3.78 -15.12
CA VAL A 251 4.09 -4.25 -13.74
C VAL A 251 2.66 -4.03 -13.24
N PRO A 252 1.77 -5.02 -13.43
CA PRO A 252 0.45 -4.98 -12.81
C PRO A 252 0.57 -5.29 -11.32
N LEU A 253 -0.09 -4.47 -10.47
CA LEU A 253 -0.05 -4.63 -9.03
C LEU A 253 -1.04 -5.66 -8.48
N PRO A 254 -2.23 -5.88 -9.07
CA PRO A 254 -3.14 -6.93 -8.61
C PRO A 254 -2.53 -8.33 -8.71
N THR A 255 -2.48 -9.06 -7.59
CA THR A 255 -1.81 -10.36 -7.48
C THR A 255 -2.45 -11.49 -8.30
N LEU A 256 -3.66 -11.28 -8.82
CA LEU A 256 -4.38 -12.23 -9.69
C LEU A 256 -4.26 -11.88 -11.17
N ALA A 257 -3.37 -10.96 -11.55
CA ALA A 257 -3.16 -10.58 -12.94
C ALA A 257 -2.75 -11.80 -13.79
N ASP A 258 -3.43 -12.00 -14.93
CA ASP A 258 -3.00 -12.92 -15.95
C ASP A 258 -1.96 -12.24 -16.85
N LEU A 259 -0.73 -12.73 -16.82
CA LEU A 259 0.39 -12.19 -17.59
C LEU A 259 0.53 -12.81 -18.98
N THR A 260 -0.28 -13.83 -19.31
CA THR A 260 -0.22 -14.54 -20.59
C THR A 260 -0.28 -13.60 -21.80
N PRO A 261 -1.18 -12.59 -21.87
CA PRO A 261 -1.25 -11.70 -23.02
C PRO A 261 0.01 -10.87 -23.26
N ALA A 262 0.73 -10.48 -22.20
CA ALA A 262 2.01 -9.79 -22.32
C ALA A 262 3.11 -10.73 -22.81
N THR A 263 3.17 -11.94 -22.25
CA THR A 263 4.16 -12.96 -22.62
C THR A 263 4.02 -13.37 -24.08
N GLU A 264 2.79 -13.56 -24.58
CA GLU A 264 2.51 -13.88 -25.99
C GLU A 264 2.96 -12.78 -26.96
N ARG A 265 2.99 -11.52 -26.51
CA ARG A 265 3.50 -10.35 -27.25
C ARG A 265 5.00 -10.14 -27.08
N GLY A 266 5.70 -10.99 -26.32
CA GLY A 266 7.11 -10.84 -25.99
C GLY A 266 7.43 -9.66 -25.06
N ILE A 267 6.42 -9.17 -24.32
CA ILE A 267 6.56 -8.09 -23.35
C ILE A 267 6.87 -8.68 -21.98
N THR A 268 7.88 -8.15 -21.31
CA THR A 268 8.20 -8.51 -19.94
C THR A 268 7.09 -8.02 -19.00
N ALA A 269 6.46 -8.94 -18.28
CA ALA A 269 5.42 -8.63 -17.29
C ALA A 269 5.77 -9.28 -15.95
N VAL A 270 5.73 -8.50 -14.86
CA VAL A 270 6.10 -8.97 -13.51
C VAL A 270 5.12 -8.43 -12.48
N ILE A 271 4.55 -9.31 -11.65
CA ILE A 271 3.80 -8.89 -10.46
C ILE A 271 4.81 -8.65 -9.34
N PRO A 272 4.82 -7.48 -8.68
CA PRO A 272 5.80 -7.20 -7.63
C PRO A 272 5.53 -8.05 -6.38
N GLU A 273 6.59 -8.60 -5.80
CA GLU A 273 6.54 -9.27 -4.50
C GLU A 273 6.95 -8.30 -3.40
N ILE A 274 6.06 -8.07 -2.44
CA ILE A 274 6.34 -7.15 -1.34
C ILE A 274 7.33 -7.81 -0.38
N THR A 275 8.47 -7.16 -0.20
CA THR A 275 9.47 -7.53 0.81
C THR A 275 9.42 -6.52 1.94
N VAL A 276 9.13 -7.00 3.16
CA VAL A 276 9.12 -6.18 4.37
C VAL A 276 10.47 -6.26 5.03
N THR A 277 11.23 -5.17 5.02
CA THR A 277 12.50 -5.04 5.73
C THR A 277 12.57 -3.69 6.42
N ARG A 278 13.34 -3.64 7.52
CA ARG A 278 13.60 -2.41 8.24
C ARG A 278 14.19 -1.32 7.34
N GLU A 279 15.15 -1.68 6.48
CA GLU A 279 15.78 -0.73 5.55
C GLU A 279 14.77 -0.05 4.62
N ARG A 280 13.82 -0.83 4.05
CA ARG A 280 12.78 -0.27 3.19
C ARG A 280 11.80 0.62 3.95
N LEU A 281 11.44 0.21 5.17
CA LEU A 281 10.61 1.06 6.04
C LEU A 281 11.33 2.36 6.41
N ASP A 282 12.63 2.31 6.74
CA ASP A 282 13.44 3.50 7.04
C ASP A 282 13.56 4.43 5.81
N ARG A 283 13.66 3.89 4.59
CA ARG A 283 13.56 4.71 3.35
C ARG A 283 12.23 5.45 3.27
N LEU A 284 11.12 4.79 3.64
CA LEU A 284 9.81 5.44 3.67
C LEU A 284 9.74 6.54 4.73
N VAL A 285 10.37 6.33 5.90
CA VAL A 285 10.50 7.37 6.95
C VAL A 285 11.17 8.62 6.40
N ILE A 286 12.32 8.45 5.74
CA ILE A 286 13.08 9.56 5.15
C ILE A 286 12.23 10.25 4.08
N GLY A 287 11.67 9.51 3.15
CA GLY A 287 10.90 10.06 2.04
C GLY A 287 9.64 10.83 2.47
N LEU A 288 8.89 10.31 3.47
CA LEU A 288 7.71 11.01 4.00
C LEU A 288 8.11 12.27 4.77
N ARG A 289 9.14 12.19 5.64
CA ARG A 289 9.62 13.31 6.46
C ARG A 289 10.17 14.45 5.61
N GLU A 290 10.90 14.15 4.54
CA GLU A 290 11.51 15.14 3.66
C GLU A 290 10.54 15.64 2.57
N GLY A 291 9.32 15.09 2.52
CA GLY A 291 8.30 15.47 1.55
C GLY A 291 8.50 14.89 0.15
N HIS A 292 9.45 13.96 -0.02
CA HIS A 292 9.69 13.28 -1.29
C HIS A 292 8.58 12.27 -1.62
N TYR A 293 7.94 11.69 -0.59
CA TYR A 293 6.85 10.72 -0.72
C TYR A 293 5.57 11.26 -0.07
N PRO A 294 4.89 12.23 -0.70
CA PRO A 294 3.74 12.90 -0.12
C PRO A 294 2.49 12.01 -0.14
N LEU A 295 2.26 11.29 0.96
CA LEU A 295 1.09 10.44 1.15
C LEU A 295 -0.12 11.27 1.58
N GLU A 296 -1.21 11.19 0.81
CA GLU A 296 -2.50 11.76 1.16
C GLU A 296 -3.39 10.73 1.85
N VAL A 297 -4.01 11.13 2.96
CA VAL A 297 -5.08 10.39 3.63
C VAL A 297 -6.36 11.15 3.38
N SER A 298 -7.30 10.54 2.66
CA SER A 298 -8.57 11.19 2.29
C SER A 298 -9.61 11.12 3.38
N GLN A 299 -9.57 10.08 4.19
CA GLN A 299 -10.53 9.87 5.28
C GLN A 299 -9.86 9.18 6.47
N VAL A 300 -10.20 9.66 7.66
CA VAL A 300 -9.94 8.98 8.93
C VAL A 300 -11.31 8.69 9.55
N LEU A 301 -11.58 7.43 9.83
CA LEU A 301 -12.88 6.95 10.31
C LEU A 301 -12.68 6.21 11.65
N PRO A 302 -13.62 6.33 12.61
CA PRO A 302 -13.54 5.53 13.82
C PRO A 302 -13.66 4.03 13.51
N LEU A 303 -13.12 3.20 14.40
CA LEU A 303 -13.08 1.73 14.27
C LEU A 303 -14.46 1.14 13.93
N GLU A 304 -15.52 1.67 14.54
CA GLU A 304 -16.92 1.22 14.38
C GLU A 304 -17.45 1.45 12.95
N GLN A 305 -16.80 2.30 12.18
CA GLN A 305 -17.17 2.56 10.78
C GLN A 305 -16.43 1.68 9.76
N ILE A 306 -15.86 0.57 10.19
CA ILE A 306 -15.10 -0.35 9.32
C ILE A 306 -15.90 -0.80 8.09
N SER A 307 -17.17 -1.15 8.24
CA SER A 307 -18.02 -1.55 7.10
C SER A 307 -18.13 -0.42 6.07
N ARG A 308 -18.32 0.82 6.54
CA ARG A 308 -18.33 2.02 5.68
C ARG A 308 -16.99 2.25 4.99
N ALA A 309 -15.89 2.04 5.70
CA ALA A 309 -14.55 2.17 5.13
C ALA A 309 -14.31 1.16 3.99
N HIS A 310 -14.78 -0.10 4.15
CA HIS A 310 -14.69 -1.12 3.10
C HIS A 310 -15.60 -0.79 1.90
N GLU A 311 -16.82 -0.28 2.10
CA GLU A 311 -17.68 0.21 1.01
C GLU A 311 -16.99 1.29 0.16
N LEU A 312 -16.29 2.23 0.82
CA LEU A 312 -15.54 3.27 0.12
C LEU A 312 -14.39 2.72 -0.70
N LEU A 313 -13.67 1.71 -0.19
CA LEU A 313 -12.60 1.02 -0.91
C LEU A 313 -13.15 0.26 -2.13
N GLU A 314 -14.26 -0.45 -1.98
CA GLU A 314 -14.93 -1.18 -3.07
C GLU A 314 -15.42 -0.26 -4.19
N GLY A 315 -15.80 0.96 -3.85
CA GLY A 315 -16.18 2.00 -4.82
C GLY A 315 -15.06 2.37 -5.80
N GLY A 316 -13.79 2.03 -5.50
CA GLY A 316 -12.65 2.16 -6.42
C GLY A 316 -12.24 3.60 -6.78
N HIS A 317 -12.85 4.61 -6.15
CA HIS A 317 -12.61 6.02 -6.47
C HIS A 317 -11.92 6.79 -5.34
N THR A 318 -11.32 6.07 -4.41
CA THR A 318 -10.62 6.68 -3.27
C THR A 318 -9.34 7.37 -3.75
N ARG A 319 -9.23 8.66 -3.46
CA ARG A 319 -7.99 9.39 -3.60
C ARG A 319 -7.13 9.17 -2.35
N GLY A 320 -5.89 8.72 -2.51
CA GLY A 320 -5.03 8.44 -1.37
C GLY A 320 -5.45 7.25 -0.52
N LYS A 321 -5.41 7.42 0.81
CA LYS A 321 -5.64 6.35 1.80
C LYS A 321 -6.89 6.60 2.63
N ILE A 322 -7.50 5.52 3.09
CA ILE A 322 -8.48 5.49 4.18
C ILE A 322 -7.82 4.87 5.40
N VAL A 323 -8.01 5.47 6.55
CA VAL A 323 -7.41 5.04 7.82
C VAL A 323 -8.49 4.92 8.89
N LEU A 324 -8.39 3.90 9.73
CA LEU A 324 -9.21 3.78 10.94
C LEU A 324 -8.46 4.39 12.11
N ASP A 325 -9.18 5.13 12.93
CA ASP A 325 -8.74 5.64 14.23
C ASP A 325 -9.34 4.75 15.33
N LEU A 326 -8.49 4.15 16.15
CA LEU A 326 -8.88 3.27 17.23
C LEU A 326 -9.06 4.03 18.55
N ASP A 327 -8.58 5.26 18.64
CA ASP A 327 -8.65 6.12 19.82
C ASP A 327 -9.88 7.06 19.79
N ALA A 328 -10.61 7.10 18.65
CA ALA A 328 -11.77 7.96 18.43
C ALA A 328 -13.04 7.46 19.15
#